data_ffddcc8a3c914df9a1db138864d3d909
#
_entry.id   ffddcc8a3c914df9a1db138864d3d909
#
_cell.length_a   1.000
_cell.length_b   1.000
_cell.length_c   1.000
_cell.angle_alpha   90.00
_cell.angle_beta   90.00
_cell.angle_gamma   90.00
#
_symmetry.space_group_name_H-M   'P 1'
#
loop_
_entity.id
_entity.type
_entity.pdbx_description
1 polymer ?
#
loop_
_entity_poly.entity_id
_entity_poly.type
_entity_poly.pdbx_seq_one_letter_code
_entity_poly.pdbx_strand_id
1 'polypeptide(L)'
;VGLIIILIICYQISFFKKIYFLITRDYDYRLNNTYDYCGHESVGYLIDLKKKFNIDYKIPIINYGNSPNSSWYFYDLKIKETNRVIFLNYSMGNENFNYELNDEHSHNLNDYNILDNYENCYLLEKK
;
A
#
# COMPACT_ATOMS: atom_id res chain seq x y z
N VAL A 1 -24.76 -20.93 -31.93
CA VAL A 1 -24.71 -19.43 -31.97
C VAL A 1 -24.35 -18.90 -30.58
N GLY A 2 -25.01 -19.32 -29.49
CA GLY A 2 -24.75 -18.80 -28.13
C GLY A 2 -23.32 -19.00 -27.64
N LEU A 3 -22.70 -20.14 -27.89
CA LEU A 3 -21.32 -20.46 -27.48
C LEU A 3 -20.28 -19.56 -28.16
N ILE A 4 -20.50 -19.21 -29.42
CA ILE A 4 -19.63 -18.30 -30.18
C ILE A 4 -19.68 -16.89 -29.59
N ILE A 5 -20.88 -16.41 -29.24
CA ILE A 5 -21.07 -15.09 -28.64
C ILE A 5 -20.35 -15.03 -27.28
N ILE A 6 -20.46 -16.07 -26.44
CA ILE A 6 -19.75 -16.14 -25.15
C ILE A 6 -18.24 -16.10 -25.35
N LEU A 7 -17.69 -16.84 -26.31
CA LEU A 7 -16.25 -16.82 -26.62
C LEU A 7 -15.77 -15.45 -27.07
N ILE A 8 -16.54 -14.76 -27.91
CA ILE A 8 -16.22 -13.40 -28.36
C ILE A 8 -16.21 -12.42 -27.17
N ILE A 9 -17.20 -12.50 -26.27
CA ILE A 9 -17.25 -11.67 -25.08
C ILE A 9 -16.05 -11.96 -24.17
N CYS A 10 -15.75 -13.23 -23.89
CA CYS A 10 -14.59 -13.63 -23.09
C CYS A 10 -13.26 -13.13 -23.68
N TYR A 11 -13.14 -13.13 -24.99
CA TYR A 11 -11.97 -12.60 -25.68
C TYR A 11 -11.86 -11.08 -25.51
N GLN A 12 -12.95 -10.32 -25.73
CA GLN A 12 -12.97 -8.86 -25.63
C GLN A 12 -12.63 -8.35 -24.25
N ILE A 13 -13.10 -9.01 -23.19
CA ILE A 13 -12.79 -8.62 -21.79
C ILE A 13 -11.43 -9.15 -21.31
N SER A 14 -10.65 -9.76 -22.19
CA SER A 14 -9.36 -10.37 -21.85
C SER A 14 -9.44 -11.43 -20.73
N PHE A 15 -10.57 -12.15 -20.67
CA PHE A 15 -10.89 -13.09 -19.60
C PHE A 15 -9.80 -14.15 -19.41
N PHE A 16 -9.32 -14.76 -20.48
CA PHE A 16 -8.27 -15.78 -20.43
C PHE A 16 -6.94 -15.23 -19.91
N LYS A 17 -6.58 -13.99 -20.28
CA LYS A 17 -5.39 -13.32 -19.74
C LYS A 17 -5.50 -13.09 -18.24
N LYS A 18 -6.66 -12.65 -17.76
CA LYS A 18 -6.90 -12.40 -16.33
C LYS A 18 -6.86 -13.71 -15.53
N ILE A 19 -7.47 -14.78 -16.03
CA ILE A 19 -7.40 -16.10 -15.39
C ILE A 19 -5.96 -16.60 -15.36
N TYR A 20 -5.22 -16.55 -16.46
CA TYR A 20 -3.83 -16.94 -16.51
C TYR A 20 -2.99 -16.19 -15.46
N PHE A 21 -3.17 -14.86 -15.37
CA PHE A 21 -2.49 -14.03 -14.39
C PHE A 21 -2.84 -14.45 -12.95
N LEU A 22 -4.12 -14.73 -12.66
CA LEU A 22 -4.57 -15.18 -11.35
C LEU A 22 -3.98 -16.51 -10.91
N ILE A 23 -3.80 -17.44 -11.85
CA ILE A 23 -3.29 -18.80 -11.57
C ILE A 23 -1.76 -18.81 -11.47
N THR A 24 -1.08 -18.01 -12.30
CA THR A 24 0.38 -18.09 -12.44
C THR A 24 1.16 -17.15 -11.54
N ARG A 25 0.51 -16.13 -10.98
CA ARG A 25 1.17 -15.13 -10.14
C ARG A 25 0.78 -15.28 -8.67
N ASP A 26 1.77 -15.13 -7.78
CA ASP A 26 1.51 -15.15 -6.35
C ASP A 26 0.68 -13.95 -5.89
N TYR A 27 0.17 -14.03 -4.67
CA TYR A 27 -0.72 -13.01 -4.11
C TYR A 27 -0.05 -11.63 -4.00
N ASP A 28 1.18 -11.59 -3.48
CA ASP A 28 1.92 -10.35 -3.29
C ASP A 28 2.23 -9.65 -4.62
N TYR A 29 2.61 -10.44 -5.65
CA TYR A 29 2.82 -9.89 -6.99
C TYR A 29 1.55 -9.25 -7.56
N ARG A 30 0.39 -9.89 -7.35
CA ARG A 30 -0.89 -9.35 -7.82
C ARG A 30 -1.27 -8.06 -7.09
N LEU A 31 -1.07 -8.02 -5.77
CA LEU A 31 -1.30 -6.81 -4.98
C LEU A 31 -0.41 -5.65 -5.43
N ASN A 32 0.88 -5.88 -5.56
CA ASN A 32 1.83 -4.86 -6.02
C ASN A 32 1.46 -4.30 -7.40
N ASN A 33 1.03 -5.19 -8.32
CA ASN A 33 0.63 -4.75 -9.67
C ASN A 33 -0.72 -4.03 -9.72
N THR A 34 -1.56 -4.19 -8.71
CA THR A 34 -2.90 -3.57 -8.66
C THR A 34 -2.90 -2.25 -7.89
N TYR A 35 -2.09 -2.16 -6.83
CA TYR A 35 -2.13 -1.07 -5.86
C TYR A 35 -0.83 -0.25 -5.82
N ASP A 36 0.02 -0.39 -6.81
CA ASP A 36 1.33 0.23 -6.98
C ASP A 36 2.34 -0.08 -5.87
N TYR A 37 3.60 0.16 -6.18
CA TYR A 37 4.68 0.00 -5.22
C TYR A 37 4.74 1.18 -4.24
N CYS A 38 4.93 2.39 -4.74
CA CYS A 38 4.80 3.65 -4.00
C CYS A 38 4.07 4.65 -4.91
N GLY A 39 2.80 4.85 -4.68
CA GLY A 39 1.86 5.60 -5.50
C GLY A 39 0.50 5.38 -4.86
N HIS A 40 -0.61 5.48 -5.51
CA HIS A 40 -1.95 5.25 -4.98
C HIS A 40 -2.01 4.69 -3.56
N GLU A 41 -2.24 3.37 -3.40
CA GLU A 41 -2.33 2.71 -2.10
C GLU A 41 -0.99 2.22 -1.56
N SER A 42 0.06 2.18 -2.41
CA SER A 42 1.45 1.84 -2.02
C SER A 42 1.61 0.47 -1.34
N VAL A 43 0.79 -0.50 -1.72
CA VAL A 43 0.79 -1.84 -1.09
C VAL A 43 2.09 -2.59 -1.35
N GLY A 44 2.73 -2.38 -2.51
CA GLY A 44 4.03 -2.98 -2.81
C GLY A 44 5.10 -2.63 -1.80
N TYR A 45 5.16 -1.36 -1.39
CA TYR A 45 6.09 -0.92 -0.35
C TYR A 45 5.80 -1.57 1.00
N LEU A 46 4.51 -1.71 1.38
CA LEU A 46 4.12 -2.40 2.62
C LEU A 46 4.52 -3.88 2.62
N ILE A 47 4.39 -4.55 1.46
CA ILE A 47 4.81 -5.95 1.27
C ILE A 47 6.32 -6.08 1.55
N ASP A 48 7.12 -5.21 0.96
CA ASP A 48 8.56 -5.22 1.11
C ASP A 48 9.00 -4.89 2.54
N LEU A 49 8.40 -3.87 3.16
CA LEU A 49 8.65 -3.54 4.56
C LEU A 49 8.35 -4.72 5.48
N LYS A 50 7.21 -5.40 5.27
CA LYS A 50 6.83 -6.58 6.07
C LYS A 50 7.88 -7.68 5.98
N LYS A 51 8.42 -7.92 4.78
CA LYS A 51 9.47 -8.92 4.55
C LYS A 51 10.82 -8.48 5.10
N LYS A 52 11.25 -7.24 4.81
CA LYS A 52 12.58 -6.71 5.17
C LYS A 52 12.77 -6.56 6.68
N PHE A 53 11.73 -6.09 7.37
CA PHE A 53 11.77 -5.81 8.81
C PHE A 53 11.07 -6.87 9.66
N ASN A 54 10.60 -7.96 9.03
CA ASN A 54 9.86 -9.05 9.69
C ASN A 54 8.71 -8.51 10.58
N ILE A 55 7.89 -7.63 10.00
CA ILE A 55 6.81 -6.94 10.73
C ILE A 55 5.69 -7.92 11.05
N ASP A 56 5.46 -8.20 12.33
CA ASP A 56 4.43 -9.09 12.85
C ASP A 56 3.36 -8.37 13.70
N TYR A 57 3.40 -7.03 13.71
CA TYR A 57 2.47 -6.16 14.43
C TYR A 57 2.02 -4.99 13.55
N LYS A 58 0.90 -4.36 13.93
CA LYS A 58 0.37 -3.19 13.23
C LYS A 58 1.27 -1.98 13.47
N ILE A 59 1.65 -1.33 12.37
CA ILE A 59 2.32 -0.03 12.39
C ILE A 59 1.31 0.99 11.85
N PRO A 60 1.13 2.15 12.51
CA PRO A 60 0.30 3.22 11.98
C PRO A 60 0.75 3.64 10.59
N ILE A 61 -0.20 3.81 9.67
CA ILE A 61 0.04 4.21 8.28
C ILE A 61 -0.66 5.54 8.04
N ILE A 62 0.06 6.51 7.51
CA ILE A 62 -0.44 7.81 7.09
C ILE A 62 -0.23 7.91 5.58
N ASN A 63 -1.33 7.94 4.82
CA ASN A 63 -1.27 8.12 3.38
C ASN A 63 -1.61 9.57 3.01
N TYR A 64 -0.64 10.30 2.45
CA TYR A 64 -0.81 11.70 2.02
C TYR A 64 -1.39 11.81 0.60
N GLY A 65 -1.58 10.69 -0.09
CA GLY A 65 -2.26 10.64 -1.39
C GLY A 65 -3.77 10.71 -1.24
N ASN A 66 -4.45 10.93 -2.37
CA ASN A 66 -5.93 10.92 -2.45
C ASN A 66 -6.52 9.50 -2.47
N SER A 67 -5.72 8.49 -2.21
CA SER A 67 -6.13 7.09 -2.22
C SER A 67 -6.54 6.62 -0.83
N PRO A 68 -7.37 5.58 -0.72
CA PRO A 68 -7.69 4.96 0.55
C PRO A 68 -6.43 4.56 1.32
N ASN A 69 -6.53 4.59 2.64
CA ASN A 69 -5.44 4.14 3.50
C ASN A 69 -5.26 2.62 3.37
N SER A 70 -4.03 2.20 3.12
CA SER A 70 -3.66 0.78 2.96
C SER A 70 -3.52 0.03 4.30
N SER A 71 -4.02 0.57 5.39
CA SER A 71 -3.98 -0.06 6.74
C SER A 71 -4.60 -1.46 6.77
N TRP A 72 -5.52 -1.74 5.83
CA TRP A 72 -6.12 -3.06 5.66
C TRP A 72 -5.09 -4.16 5.41
N TYR A 73 -3.92 -3.85 4.83
CA TYR A 73 -2.86 -4.83 4.59
C TYR A 73 -2.28 -5.41 5.88
N PHE A 74 -2.34 -4.65 6.98
CA PHE A 74 -1.90 -5.08 8.31
C PHE A 74 -3.06 -5.48 9.23
N TYR A 75 -4.27 -5.66 8.69
CA TYR A 75 -5.47 -5.91 9.51
C TYR A 75 -5.32 -7.13 10.42
N ASP A 76 -4.73 -8.23 9.92
CA ASP A 76 -4.56 -9.48 10.66
C ASP A 76 -3.40 -9.47 11.66
N LEU A 77 -2.60 -8.40 11.70
CA LEU A 77 -1.47 -8.31 12.60
C LEU A 77 -1.91 -7.88 14.01
N LYS A 78 -1.12 -8.29 15.00
CA LYS A 78 -1.35 -7.93 16.41
C LYS A 78 -1.18 -6.44 16.62
N ILE A 79 -2.01 -5.86 17.50
CA ILE A 79 -1.82 -4.49 17.97
C ILE A 79 -0.71 -4.50 19.03
N LYS A 80 0.30 -3.68 18.83
CA LYS A 80 1.40 -3.49 19.76
C LYS A 80 1.77 -2.00 19.77
N GLU A 81 2.07 -1.47 20.94
CA GLU A 81 2.65 -0.12 21.01
C GLU A 81 3.97 -0.08 20.23
N THR A 82 4.11 0.91 19.38
CA THR A 82 5.29 1.11 18.56
C THR A 82 5.55 2.60 18.38
N ASN A 83 6.83 2.95 18.34
CA ASN A 83 7.29 4.29 17.96
C ASN A 83 7.50 4.43 16.46
N ARG A 84 7.16 3.38 15.68
CA ARG A 84 7.27 3.38 14.21
C ARG A 84 5.98 3.87 13.58
N VAL A 85 6.12 4.54 12.44
CA VAL A 85 5.02 4.99 11.58
C VAL A 85 5.44 4.84 10.12
N ILE A 86 4.47 4.58 9.25
CA ILE A 86 4.70 4.50 7.81
C ILE A 86 4.02 5.70 7.17
N PHE A 87 4.80 6.49 6.42
CA PHE A 87 4.28 7.55 5.57
C PHE A 87 4.25 7.06 4.13
N LEU A 88 3.10 7.20 3.48
CA LEU A 88 2.91 6.88 2.08
C LEU A 88 2.58 8.14 1.31
N ASN A 89 3.12 8.26 0.10
CA ASN A 89 2.90 9.40 -0.80
C ASN A 89 3.24 10.76 -0.17
N TYR A 90 4.22 10.78 0.71
CA TYR A 90 4.67 12.01 1.36
C TYR A 90 5.38 12.89 0.33
N SER A 91 4.84 14.07 0.03
CA SER A 91 5.51 15.11 -0.77
C SER A 91 5.82 16.30 0.10
N MET A 92 7.04 16.83 0.05
CA MET A 92 7.42 18.06 0.73
C MET A 92 6.55 19.21 0.23
N GLY A 93 5.51 19.57 0.97
CA GLY A 93 4.55 20.62 0.61
C GLY A 93 3.08 20.22 0.79
N ASN A 94 2.78 18.95 0.94
CA ASN A 94 1.44 18.49 1.32
C ASN A 94 1.33 18.37 2.85
N GLU A 95 1.52 19.49 3.54
CA GLU A 95 1.41 19.53 5.01
C GLU A 95 -0.02 19.32 5.53
N ASN A 96 -1.02 19.13 4.66
CA ASN A 96 -2.41 19.37 5.03
C ASN A 96 -3.43 18.28 4.72
N PHE A 97 -3.08 17.01 4.47
CA PHE A 97 -4.17 16.05 4.22
C PHE A 97 -4.01 14.73 4.97
N ASN A 98 -4.68 14.65 6.09
CA ASN A 98 -5.00 13.38 6.73
C ASN A 98 -6.48 13.32 7.08
N TYR A 99 -7.28 12.72 6.20
CA TYR A 99 -8.72 12.55 6.41
C TYR A 99 -9.10 11.56 7.51
N GLU A 100 -8.20 10.68 7.93
CA GLU A 100 -8.51 9.59 8.88
C GLU A 100 -8.01 9.82 10.31
N LEU A 101 -7.01 10.66 10.49
CA LEU A 101 -6.60 11.11 11.81
C LEU A 101 -7.08 12.55 11.94
N ASN A 102 -8.08 12.79 12.79
CA ASN A 102 -8.46 14.14 13.23
C ASN A 102 -7.30 14.87 13.97
N ASP A 103 -6.07 14.59 13.58
CA ASP A 103 -4.87 15.17 14.13
C ASP A 103 -4.42 16.29 13.20
N GLU A 104 -4.71 17.52 13.60
CA GLU A 104 -4.23 18.76 12.97
C GLU A 104 -2.71 18.95 13.04
N HIS A 105 -1.97 17.89 13.34
CA HIS A 105 -0.51 17.95 13.48
C HIS A 105 0.15 17.64 12.14
N SER A 106 0.74 18.66 11.55
CA SER A 106 1.66 18.50 10.44
C SER A 106 2.84 17.60 10.88
N HIS A 107 2.87 16.38 10.40
CA HIS A 107 3.99 15.48 10.67
C HIS A 107 5.20 15.92 9.85
N ASN A 108 6.25 16.40 10.50
CA ASN A 108 7.50 16.77 9.84
C ASN A 108 8.47 15.58 9.89
N LEU A 109 9.06 15.22 8.74
CA LEU A 109 10.09 14.18 8.67
C LEU A 109 11.27 14.42 9.62
N ASN A 110 11.55 15.69 9.97
CA ASN A 110 12.63 16.04 10.91
C ASN A 110 12.43 15.50 12.32
N ASP A 111 11.20 15.17 12.71
CA ASP A 111 10.87 14.63 14.03
C ASP A 111 11.09 13.13 14.13
N TYR A 112 11.51 12.51 13.02
CA TYR A 112 11.68 11.08 12.90
C TYR A 112 13.07 10.69 12.44
N ASN A 113 13.47 9.47 12.79
CA ASN A 113 14.59 8.78 12.18
C ASN A 113 14.08 7.95 11.01
N ILE A 114 14.66 8.11 9.83
CA ILE A 114 14.28 7.33 8.65
C ILE A 114 14.94 5.96 8.75
N LEU A 115 14.12 4.90 8.85
CA LEU A 115 14.59 3.51 8.87
C LEU A 115 14.67 2.92 7.47
N ASP A 116 13.75 3.33 6.59
CA ASP A 116 13.70 2.92 5.19
C ASP A 116 12.96 3.97 4.37
N ASN A 117 13.32 4.07 3.08
CA ASN A 117 12.58 4.92 2.17
C ASN A 117 12.64 4.42 0.74
N TYR A 118 11.59 4.70 0.00
CA TYR A 118 11.53 4.57 -1.45
C TYR A 118 10.66 5.70 -2.01
N GLU A 119 11.24 6.55 -2.86
CA GLU A 119 10.56 7.75 -3.38
C GLU A 119 9.89 8.57 -2.25
N ASN A 120 8.56 8.66 -2.27
CA ASN A 120 7.75 9.39 -1.30
C ASN A 120 7.13 8.47 -0.22
N CYS A 121 7.64 7.25 -0.05
CA CYS A 121 7.21 6.30 0.96
C CYS A 121 8.32 6.08 1.98
N TYR A 122 7.98 6.11 3.27
CA TYR A 122 8.96 6.08 4.36
C TYR A 122 8.51 5.15 5.47
N LEU A 123 9.44 4.38 6.03
CA LEU A 123 9.31 3.79 7.36
C LEU A 123 10.11 4.64 8.34
N LEU A 124 9.45 5.15 9.35
CA LEU A 124 9.97 6.14 10.28
C LEU A 124 9.92 5.61 11.71
N GLU A 125 10.84 6.08 12.54
CA GLU A 125 10.84 5.86 13.98
C GLU A 125 10.89 7.21 14.69
N LYS A 126 9.96 7.42 15.65
CA LYS A 126 9.90 8.66 16.43
C LYS A 126 11.18 8.83 17.26
N LYS A 127 11.74 10.04 17.26
CA LYS A 127 12.93 10.41 18.04
C LYS A 127 12.67 10.44 19.54
#